data_e4bcdb29d974246f9df2b2dcd1eb4d75
#
_entry.id   e4bcdb29d974246f9df2b2dcd1eb4d75
#
_cell.length_a   1.000
_cell.length_b   1.000
_cell.length_c   1.000
_cell.angle_alpha   90.00
_cell.angle_beta   90.00
_cell.angle_gamma   90.00
#
_symmetry.space_group_name_H-M   'P 1'
#
loop_
_entity.id
_entity.type
_entity.pdbx_description
1 polymer ?
#
loop_
_entity_poly.entity_id
_entity_poly.type
_entity_poly.pdbx_seq_one_letter_code
_entity_poly.pdbx_strand_id
1 'polypeptide(L)'
;MTRVYLERAGNRFTVSCQGHATGNQDVCAAASCLIYTLAGWLRNSSVAVEKEHLDQDANAKLIFSGGENAETAFDMICTGFLQLELTSPQYISVILNVI
;
A
#
# COMPACT_ATOMS: atom_id res chain seq x y z
N MET A 1 -2.84 -8.58 13.40
CA MET A 1 -2.98 -7.18 12.96
C MET A 1 -2.25 -6.98 11.65
N THR A 2 -2.88 -6.34 10.70
CA THR A 2 -2.23 -5.92 9.45
C THR A 2 -1.38 -4.67 9.70
N ARG A 3 -0.14 -4.70 9.25
CA ARG A 3 0.79 -3.57 9.37
C ARG A 3 1.13 -3.04 8.00
N VAL A 4 0.94 -1.75 7.81
CA VAL A 4 1.19 -1.07 6.54
C VAL A 4 2.29 -0.03 6.74
N TYR A 5 3.29 -0.07 5.88
CA TYR A 5 4.37 0.90 5.86
C TYR A 5 4.37 1.62 4.52
N LEU A 6 4.26 2.93 4.57
CA LEU A 6 4.21 3.82 3.42
C LEU A 6 5.38 4.78 3.53
N GLU A 7 6.21 4.86 2.49
CA GLU A 7 7.36 5.75 2.51
C GLU A 7 7.48 6.52 1.20
N ARG A 8 7.77 7.79 1.33
CA ARG A 8 8.15 8.66 0.22
C ARG A 8 9.54 9.22 0.46
N ALA A 9 10.46 8.93 -0.44
CA ALA A 9 11.83 9.45 -0.42
C ALA A 9 12.10 10.11 -1.77
N GLY A 10 11.88 11.42 -1.86
CA GLY A 10 11.94 12.14 -3.13
C GLY A 10 10.88 11.63 -4.09
N ASN A 11 11.30 11.06 -5.23
CA ASN A 11 10.40 10.48 -6.22
C ASN A 11 10.34 8.94 -6.16
N ARG A 12 10.84 8.35 -5.07
CA ARG A 12 10.81 6.91 -4.82
C ARG A 12 9.78 6.61 -3.75
N PHE A 13 8.90 5.66 -4.03
CA PHE A 13 7.76 5.33 -3.18
C PHE A 13 7.79 3.86 -2.78
N THR A 14 7.51 3.59 -1.51
CA THR A 14 7.40 2.23 -0.99
C THR A 14 6.04 2.03 -0.35
N VAL A 15 5.37 0.95 -0.72
CA VAL A 15 4.12 0.51 -0.09
C VAL A 15 4.32 -0.93 0.34
N SER A 16 4.22 -1.18 1.65
CA SER A 16 4.41 -2.51 2.22
C SER A 16 3.24 -2.85 3.13
N CYS A 17 2.75 -4.07 3.02
CA CYS A 17 1.63 -4.56 3.81
C CYS A 17 1.99 -5.94 4.34
N GLN A 18 1.84 -6.17 5.64
CA GLN A 18 2.19 -7.42 6.30
C GLN A 18 1.13 -7.85 7.29
N GLY A 19 0.88 -9.15 7.35
CA GLY A 19 0.02 -9.76 8.34
C GLY A 19 -1.46 -9.70 8.00
N HIS A 20 -2.24 -10.42 8.78
CA HIS A 20 -3.68 -10.50 8.64
C HIS A 20 -4.38 -9.69 9.71
N ALA A 21 -5.53 -9.09 9.37
CA ALA A 21 -6.44 -8.51 10.34
C ALA A 21 -7.25 -9.65 10.97
N THR A 22 -6.65 -10.37 11.90
CA THR A 22 -7.25 -11.54 12.54
C THR A 22 -8.60 -11.17 13.17
N GLY A 23 -9.65 -11.87 12.77
CA GLY A 23 -11.01 -11.62 13.24
C GLY A 23 -11.79 -10.60 12.41
N ASN A 24 -11.19 -10.04 11.35
CA ASN A 24 -11.90 -9.11 10.48
C ASN A 24 -11.50 -9.29 9.01
N GLN A 25 -12.25 -10.11 8.29
CA GLN A 25 -12.00 -10.39 6.87
C GLN A 25 -12.26 -9.18 5.99
N ASP A 26 -13.13 -8.27 6.39
CA ASP A 26 -13.42 -7.07 5.59
C ASP A 26 -12.21 -6.14 5.53
N VAL A 27 -11.47 -6.00 6.63
CA VAL A 27 -10.23 -5.22 6.66
C VAL A 27 -9.17 -5.88 5.79
N CYS A 28 -9.02 -7.20 5.85
CA CYS A 28 -8.09 -7.94 4.99
C CYS A 28 -8.44 -7.75 3.50
N ALA A 29 -9.70 -7.86 3.15
CA ALA A 29 -10.17 -7.68 1.78
C ALA A 29 -9.92 -6.24 1.29
N ALA A 30 -10.21 -5.25 2.14
CA ALA A 30 -9.99 -3.85 1.80
C ALA A 30 -8.50 -3.53 1.59
N ALA A 31 -7.63 -4.01 2.49
CA ALA A 31 -6.18 -3.82 2.35
C ALA A 31 -5.67 -4.50 1.07
N SER A 32 -6.11 -5.72 0.78
CA SER A 32 -5.75 -6.43 -0.44
C SER A 32 -6.22 -5.68 -1.69
N CYS A 33 -7.42 -5.14 -1.66
CA CYS A 33 -7.96 -4.35 -2.78
C CYS A 33 -7.08 -3.13 -3.08
N LEU A 34 -6.63 -2.42 -2.04
CA LEU A 34 -5.74 -1.27 -2.22
C LEU A 34 -4.41 -1.68 -2.84
N ILE A 35 -3.82 -2.77 -2.35
CA ILE A 35 -2.54 -3.28 -2.89
C ILE A 35 -2.69 -3.73 -4.34
N TYR A 36 -3.71 -4.52 -4.66
CA TYR A 36 -3.92 -5.00 -6.03
C TYR A 36 -4.28 -3.87 -7.00
N THR A 37 -5.01 -2.86 -6.52
CA THR A 37 -5.32 -1.68 -7.32
C THR A 37 -4.03 -0.94 -7.71
N LEU A 38 -3.13 -0.73 -6.76
CA LEU A 38 -1.84 -0.09 -7.03
C LEU A 38 -0.99 -0.94 -7.97
N ALA A 39 -0.87 -2.23 -7.71
CA ALA A 39 -0.10 -3.14 -8.55
C ALA A 39 -0.63 -3.17 -9.99
N GLY A 40 -1.93 -3.24 -10.16
CA GLY A 40 -2.57 -3.22 -11.48
C GLY A 40 -2.34 -1.91 -12.22
N TRP A 41 -2.46 -0.79 -11.52
CA TRP A 41 -2.18 0.52 -12.11
C TRP A 41 -0.72 0.63 -12.56
N LEU A 42 0.22 0.19 -11.70
CA LEU A 42 1.65 0.21 -12.04
C LEU A 42 1.95 -0.62 -13.29
N ARG A 43 1.36 -1.81 -13.41
CA ARG A 43 1.56 -2.69 -14.57
C ARG A 43 1.05 -2.07 -15.87
N ASN A 44 0.02 -1.24 -15.79
CA ASN A 44 -0.60 -0.60 -16.95
C ASN A 44 -0.07 0.82 -17.20
N SER A 45 0.91 1.26 -16.43
CA SER A 45 1.53 2.58 -16.54
C SER A 45 2.94 2.46 -17.10
N SER A 46 3.56 3.62 -17.38
CA SER A 46 4.98 3.70 -17.74
C SER A 46 5.88 3.97 -16.53
N VAL A 47 5.34 3.88 -15.32
CA VAL A 47 6.09 4.12 -14.08
C VAL A 47 7.13 3.02 -13.88
N ALA A 48 8.34 3.42 -13.50
CA ALA A 48 9.42 2.47 -13.22
C ALA A 48 9.14 1.74 -11.91
N VAL A 49 9.02 0.41 -11.98
CA VAL A 49 8.77 -0.46 -10.82
C VAL A 49 10.07 -1.18 -10.48
N GLU A 50 10.58 -0.90 -9.29
CA GLU A 50 11.81 -1.53 -8.78
C GLU A 50 11.51 -2.89 -8.16
N LYS A 51 10.38 -3.03 -7.45
CA LYS A 51 9.99 -4.26 -6.79
C LYS A 51 8.47 -4.42 -6.80
N GLU A 52 8.03 -5.62 -7.13
CA GLU A 52 6.64 -6.03 -7.00
C GLU A 52 6.61 -7.42 -6.38
N HIS A 53 6.25 -7.50 -5.12
CA HIS A 53 6.08 -8.74 -4.39
C HIS A 53 4.66 -8.82 -3.86
N LEU A 54 3.91 -9.81 -4.31
CA LEU A 54 2.54 -10.07 -3.89
C LEU A 54 2.47 -11.53 -3.43
N ASP A 55 2.22 -11.72 -2.14
CA ASP A 55 2.21 -13.03 -1.52
C ASP A 55 0.79 -13.37 -1.06
N GLN A 56 0.39 -14.63 -1.23
CA GLN A 56 -0.90 -15.12 -0.77
C GLN A 56 -1.06 -15.08 0.75
N ASP A 57 0.05 -15.00 1.48
CA ASP A 57 0.07 -14.96 2.95
C ASP A 57 0.00 -13.52 3.49
N ALA A 58 -0.63 -12.62 2.76
CA ALA A 58 -0.87 -11.23 3.16
C ALA A 58 0.40 -10.40 3.35
N ASN A 59 1.46 -10.73 2.60
CA ASN A 59 2.68 -9.92 2.55
C ASN A 59 2.82 -9.34 1.14
N ALA A 60 2.93 -8.04 1.06
CA ALA A 60 3.09 -7.35 -0.21
C ALA A 60 4.11 -6.23 -0.08
N LYS A 61 4.88 -6.00 -1.12
CA LYS A 61 5.81 -4.88 -1.17
C LYS A 61 5.91 -4.36 -2.59
N LEU A 62 5.63 -3.08 -2.76
CA LEU A 62 5.71 -2.40 -4.04
C LEU A 62 6.65 -1.21 -3.88
N ILE A 63 7.68 -1.14 -4.74
CA ILE A 63 8.62 -0.03 -4.77
C ILE A 63 8.64 0.51 -6.19
N PHE A 64 8.39 1.79 -6.35
CA PHE A 64 8.33 2.42 -7.65
C PHE A 64 8.84 3.85 -7.59
N SER A 65 9.18 4.40 -8.75
CA SER A 65 9.72 5.74 -8.86
C SER A 65 9.12 6.45 -10.05
N GLY A 66 8.87 7.74 -9.91
CA GLY A 66 8.35 8.52 -11.02
C GLY A 66 8.00 9.93 -10.60
N GLY A 67 7.43 10.67 -11.56
CA GLY A 67 7.01 12.04 -11.35
C GLY A 67 5.58 12.12 -10.80
N GLU A 68 4.84 13.07 -11.32
CA GLU A 68 3.52 13.46 -10.81
C GLU A 68 2.50 12.33 -10.78
N ASN A 69 2.48 11.48 -11.83
CA ASN A 69 1.53 10.37 -11.87
C ASN A 69 1.81 9.35 -10.78
N ALA A 70 3.08 9.01 -10.57
CA ALA A 70 3.47 8.08 -9.52
C ALA A 70 3.15 8.64 -8.13
N GLU A 71 3.40 9.93 -7.93
CA GLU A 71 3.07 10.62 -6.68
C GLU A 71 1.57 10.60 -6.41
N THR A 72 0.76 10.89 -7.42
CA THR A 72 -0.70 10.88 -7.29
C THR A 72 -1.22 9.48 -6.93
N ALA A 73 -0.70 8.46 -7.59
CA ALA A 73 -1.08 7.07 -7.29
C ALA A 73 -0.71 6.70 -5.85
N PHE A 74 0.50 7.07 -5.42
CA PHE A 74 0.94 6.85 -4.06
C PHE A 74 0.04 7.56 -3.04
N ASP A 75 -0.25 8.84 -3.26
CA ASP A 75 -1.09 9.63 -2.36
C ASP A 75 -2.50 9.06 -2.25
N MET A 76 -3.05 8.58 -3.35
CA MET A 76 -4.38 7.96 -3.35
C MET A 76 -4.40 6.69 -2.51
N ILE A 77 -3.40 5.84 -2.66
CA ILE A 77 -3.30 4.60 -1.89
C ILE A 77 -3.05 4.88 -0.40
N CYS A 78 -2.20 5.87 -0.09
CA CYS A 78 -2.00 6.30 1.30
C CYS A 78 -3.31 6.74 1.93
N THR A 79 -4.10 7.53 1.21
CA THR A 79 -5.42 7.98 1.68
C THR A 79 -6.32 6.79 2.00
N GLY A 80 -6.35 5.78 1.14
CA GLY A 80 -7.14 4.57 1.36
C GLY A 80 -6.74 3.84 2.63
N PHE A 81 -5.44 3.62 2.84
CA PHE A 81 -4.95 2.95 4.05
C PHE A 81 -5.21 3.76 5.32
N LEU A 82 -5.01 5.07 5.28
CA LEU A 82 -5.24 5.92 6.44
C LEU A 82 -6.72 5.97 6.83
N GLN A 83 -7.63 5.98 5.85
CA GLN A 83 -9.06 5.87 6.12
C GLN A 83 -9.42 4.52 6.72
N LEU A 84 -8.80 3.45 6.25
CA LEU A 84 -9.03 2.11 6.79
C LEU A 84 -8.58 2.01 8.24
N GLU A 85 -7.42 2.59 8.57
CA GLU A 85 -6.95 2.65 9.96
C GLU A 85 -7.89 3.47 10.84
N LEU A 86 -8.40 4.58 10.32
CA LEU A 86 -9.30 5.46 11.06
C LEU A 86 -10.59 4.73 11.47
N THR A 87 -11.12 3.87 10.60
CA THR A 87 -12.36 3.13 10.86
C THR A 87 -12.13 1.82 11.60
N SER A 88 -10.94 1.22 11.50
CA SER A 88 -10.67 -0.11 12.06
C SER A 88 -9.28 -0.18 12.72
N PRO A 89 -8.99 0.72 13.69
CA PRO A 89 -7.66 0.83 14.27
C PRO A 89 -7.19 -0.40 15.06
N GLN A 90 -8.12 -1.26 15.52
CA GLN A 90 -7.77 -2.48 16.23
C GLN A 90 -7.30 -3.61 15.30
N TYR A 91 -7.46 -3.45 13.98
CA TYR A 91 -7.13 -4.49 13.00
C TYR A 91 -6.00 -4.11 12.05
N ILE A 92 -5.74 -2.82 11.88
CA ILE A 92 -4.72 -2.31 10.95
C ILE A 92 -3.97 -1.13 11.55
N SER A 93 -2.67 -1.12 11.34
CA SER A 93 -1.77 -0.04 11.77
C SER A 93 -1.00 0.47 10.56
N VAL A 94 -0.97 1.78 10.37
CA VAL A 94 -0.34 2.43 9.22
C VAL A 94 0.74 3.38 9.69
N ILE A 95 1.93 3.25 9.12
CA ILE A 95 3.04 4.19 9.33
C ILE A 95 3.30 4.87 7.99
N LEU A 96 3.25 6.19 7.99
CA LEU A 96 3.61 7.01 6.83
C LEU A 96 4.87 7.79 7.15
N ASN A 97 5.92 7.57 6.37
CA ASN A 97 7.21 8.22 6.54
C ASN A 97 7.57 9.01 5.28
N VAL A 98 7.84 10.29 5.45
CA VAL A 98 8.26 11.18 4.36
C VAL A 98 9.68 11.63 4.66
N ILE A 99 10.59 11.29 3.77
CA ILE A 99 12.02 11.60 3.92
C ILE A 99 12.42 12.69 2.94
#